data_5e83f32876d6780bd9edf460010e4c89
#
_entry.id   5e83f32876d6780bd9edf460010e4c89
#
_cell.length_a   1.000
_cell.length_b   1.000
_cell.length_c   1.000
_cell.angle_alpha   90.00
_cell.angle_beta   90.00
_cell.angle_gamma   90.00
#
_symmetry.space_group_name_H-M   'P 1'
#
loop_
_entity.id
_entity.type
_entity.pdbx_description
1 polymer ?
#
loop_
_entity_poly.entity_id
_entity_poly.type
_entity_poly.pdbx_seq_one_letter_code
_entity_poly.pdbx_strand_id
1 'polypeptide(L)'
;MELTVASATLFSLFESALASYCFPQYLPEGTLTSFFFAFLLCNLSVFILYKLVLYPFVLSPLRHLPQARGFLPLVGHALILFQRPGGEPHLRMMKETNNDGIILTRGFCHSDRLIVTSPTALADVLVHKSYDMEKPPWSRAFLRKFLGDGLLMTEGDEYETQSTHCV
;
A
#
# COMPACT_ATOMS: atom_id res chain seq x y z
N MET A 1 -6.88 -6.18 -9.33
CA MET A 1 -7.96 -5.22 -9.69
C MET A 1 -8.03 -4.24 -8.53
N GLU A 2 -7.48 -3.04 -8.71
CA GLU A 2 -7.54 -2.01 -7.67
C GLU A 2 -8.95 -1.42 -7.65
N LEU A 3 -9.71 -1.76 -6.61
CA LEU A 3 -10.96 -1.06 -6.33
C LEU A 3 -10.58 0.35 -5.89
N THR A 4 -10.71 1.31 -6.76
CA THR A 4 -10.48 2.72 -6.46
C THR A 4 -11.77 3.36 -5.95
N VAL A 5 -11.66 4.48 -5.23
CA VAL A 5 -12.83 5.26 -4.77
C VAL A 5 -13.73 5.61 -5.95
N ALA A 6 -13.14 5.86 -7.13
CA ALA A 6 -13.87 6.13 -8.35
C ALA A 6 -14.77 4.96 -8.79
N SER A 7 -14.30 3.71 -8.67
CA SER A 7 -15.14 2.55 -8.98
C SER A 7 -16.30 2.39 -7.99
N ALA A 8 -16.07 2.66 -6.71
CA ALA A 8 -17.13 2.61 -5.70
C ALA A 8 -18.23 3.66 -5.95
N THR A 9 -17.87 4.87 -6.38
CA THR A 9 -18.85 5.91 -6.75
C THR A 9 -19.67 5.54 -7.97
N LEU A 10 -19.04 4.98 -9.00
CA LEU A 10 -19.74 4.50 -10.20
C LEU A 10 -20.72 3.36 -9.87
N PHE A 11 -20.32 2.40 -9.04
CA PHE A 11 -21.20 1.35 -8.57
C PHE A 11 -22.40 1.90 -7.81
N SER A 12 -22.18 2.85 -6.90
CA SER A 12 -23.28 3.47 -6.13
C SER A 12 -24.26 4.25 -7.00
N LEU A 13 -23.78 4.91 -8.06
CA LEU A 13 -24.63 5.55 -9.06
C LEU A 13 -25.49 4.53 -9.82
N PHE A 14 -24.87 3.42 -10.25
CA PHE A 14 -25.58 2.36 -10.94
C PHE A 14 -26.65 1.70 -10.07
N GLU A 15 -26.31 1.37 -8.80
CA GLU A 15 -27.23 0.78 -7.84
C GLU A 15 -28.41 1.72 -7.51
N SER A 16 -28.16 3.02 -7.34
CA SER A 16 -29.21 4.01 -7.09
C SER A 16 -30.15 4.17 -8.29
N ALA A 17 -29.60 4.17 -9.51
CA ALA A 17 -30.39 4.22 -10.74
C ALA A 17 -31.23 2.94 -10.92
N LEU A 18 -30.66 1.78 -10.66
CA LEU A 18 -31.36 0.50 -10.72
C LEU A 18 -32.49 0.42 -9.69
N ALA A 19 -32.24 0.85 -8.46
CA ALA A 19 -33.25 0.88 -7.39
C ALA A 19 -34.42 1.80 -7.76
N SER A 20 -34.14 2.95 -8.37
CA SER A 20 -35.17 3.88 -8.85
C SER A 20 -36.02 3.30 -9.98
N TYR A 21 -35.41 2.50 -10.85
CA TYR A 21 -36.11 1.85 -11.95
C TYR A 21 -36.97 0.67 -11.49
N CYS A 22 -36.45 -0.16 -10.58
CA CYS A 22 -37.14 -1.37 -10.11
C CYS A 22 -38.25 -1.09 -9.08
N PHE A 23 -38.09 -0.04 -8.27
CA PHE A 23 -39.00 0.25 -7.15
C PHE A 23 -39.52 1.70 -7.12
N PRO A 24 -40.11 2.21 -8.21
CA PRO A 24 -40.54 3.61 -8.29
C PRO A 24 -41.63 3.98 -7.26
N GLN A 25 -42.42 3.01 -6.83
CA GLN A 25 -43.55 3.21 -5.88
C GLN A 25 -43.10 3.38 -4.42
N TYR A 26 -41.86 3.06 -4.08
CA TYR A 26 -41.30 3.20 -2.75
C TYR A 26 -40.42 4.45 -2.58
N LEU A 27 -40.20 5.21 -3.66
CA LEU A 27 -39.37 6.42 -3.66
C LEU A 27 -40.26 7.67 -3.71
N PRO A 28 -40.49 8.37 -2.57
CA PRO A 28 -41.07 9.70 -2.59
C PRO A 28 -40.12 10.69 -3.26
N GLU A 29 -40.64 11.74 -3.87
CA GLU A 29 -39.90 12.79 -4.54
C GLU A 29 -38.80 13.36 -3.63
N GLY A 30 -37.55 13.33 -4.05
CA GLY A 30 -36.38 13.79 -3.28
C GLY A 30 -35.50 12.69 -2.63
N THR A 31 -35.90 11.42 -2.69
CA THR A 31 -35.21 10.33 -2.01
C THR A 31 -34.03 9.74 -2.81
N LEU A 32 -33.91 10.07 -4.07
CA LEU A 32 -32.83 9.56 -4.96
C LEU A 32 -31.43 9.89 -4.40
N THR A 33 -31.27 11.10 -3.89
CA THR A 33 -30.02 11.53 -3.26
C THR A 33 -29.72 10.78 -1.97
N SER A 34 -30.74 10.49 -1.16
CA SER A 34 -30.59 9.72 0.07
C SER A 34 -30.21 8.28 -0.21
N PHE A 35 -30.79 7.64 -1.23
CA PHE A 35 -30.42 6.29 -1.67
C PHE A 35 -28.99 6.25 -2.21
N PHE A 36 -28.60 7.23 -3.01
CA PHE A 36 -27.23 7.33 -3.50
C PHE A 36 -26.22 7.40 -2.35
N PHE A 37 -26.45 8.25 -1.36
CA PHE A 37 -25.56 8.35 -0.20
C PHE A 37 -25.58 7.08 0.66
N ALA A 38 -26.71 6.40 0.80
CA ALA A 38 -26.80 5.15 1.54
C ALA A 38 -25.99 4.04 0.85
N PHE A 39 -26.12 3.87 -0.47
CA PHE A 39 -25.35 2.92 -1.25
C PHE A 39 -23.85 3.27 -1.26
N LEU A 40 -23.51 4.55 -1.40
CA LEU A 40 -22.12 5.01 -1.33
C LEU A 40 -21.50 4.67 0.02
N LEU A 41 -22.21 4.92 1.11
CA LEU A 41 -21.73 4.63 2.47
C LEU A 41 -21.60 3.12 2.70
N CYS A 42 -22.52 2.32 2.19
CA CYS A 42 -22.45 0.87 2.23
C CYS A 42 -21.23 0.34 1.45
N ASN A 43 -21.06 0.76 0.21
CA ASN A 43 -19.92 0.37 -0.62
C ASN A 43 -18.58 0.80 -0.01
N LEU A 44 -18.52 2.01 0.53
CA LEU A 44 -17.33 2.51 1.23
C LEU A 44 -17.02 1.68 2.48
N SER A 45 -18.05 1.31 3.25
CA SER A 45 -17.90 0.46 4.43
C SER A 45 -17.39 -0.94 4.07
N VAL A 46 -17.94 -1.54 3.02
CA VAL A 46 -17.47 -2.84 2.50
C VAL A 46 -16.02 -2.75 2.02
N PHE A 47 -15.68 -1.67 1.31
CA PHE A 47 -14.31 -1.44 0.85
C PHE A 47 -13.33 -1.28 2.01
N ILE A 48 -13.69 -0.50 3.02
CA ILE A 48 -12.90 -0.31 4.24
C ILE A 48 -12.72 -1.65 4.97
N LEU A 49 -13.78 -2.42 5.15
CA LEU A 49 -13.75 -3.73 5.79
C LEU A 49 -12.85 -4.71 5.01
N TYR A 50 -12.97 -4.72 3.69
CA TYR A 50 -12.11 -5.52 2.82
C TYR A 50 -10.63 -5.14 3.00
N LYS A 51 -10.30 -3.86 2.89
CA LYS A 51 -8.92 -3.36 2.97
C LYS A 51 -8.31 -3.53 4.37
N LEU A 52 -9.10 -3.30 5.43
CA LEU A 52 -8.58 -3.32 6.80
C LEU A 52 -8.56 -4.71 7.43
N VAL A 53 -9.49 -5.57 7.06
CA VAL A 53 -9.65 -6.87 7.74
C VAL A 53 -9.35 -8.01 6.78
N LEU A 54 -10.08 -8.07 5.66
CA LEU A 54 -10.02 -9.26 4.81
C LEU A 54 -8.66 -9.38 4.10
N TYR A 55 -8.16 -8.29 3.53
CA TYR A 55 -6.89 -8.31 2.81
C TYR A 55 -5.71 -8.69 3.72
N PRO A 56 -5.45 -8.00 4.87
CA PRO A 56 -4.24 -8.26 5.65
C PRO A 56 -4.25 -9.61 6.37
N PHE A 57 -5.41 -10.13 6.74
CA PHE A 57 -5.51 -11.36 7.53
C PHE A 57 -5.75 -12.62 6.70
N VAL A 58 -6.39 -12.49 5.54
CA VAL A 58 -6.82 -13.64 4.74
C VAL A 58 -6.13 -13.69 3.37
N LEU A 59 -6.11 -12.58 2.64
CA LEU A 59 -5.66 -12.55 1.24
C LEU A 59 -4.18 -12.22 1.05
N SER A 60 -3.51 -11.62 2.04
CA SER A 60 -2.10 -11.25 1.88
C SER A 60 -1.22 -12.50 1.68
N PRO A 61 -0.48 -12.60 0.58
CA PRO A 61 0.46 -13.70 0.34
C PRO A 61 1.63 -13.69 1.34
N LEU A 62 1.87 -12.57 2.01
CA LEU A 62 2.96 -12.37 2.94
C LEU A 62 2.60 -12.68 4.40
N ARG A 63 1.38 -13.19 4.65
CA ARG A 63 0.92 -13.50 6.01
C ARG A 63 1.74 -14.55 6.76
N HIS A 64 2.49 -15.38 6.03
CA HIS A 64 3.35 -16.42 6.59
C HIS A 64 4.67 -15.88 7.15
N LEU A 65 5.03 -14.63 6.79
CA LEU A 65 6.25 -14.01 7.29
C LEU A 65 6.09 -13.53 8.74
N PRO A 66 7.19 -13.55 9.53
CA PRO A 66 7.17 -13.01 10.87
C PRO A 66 6.80 -11.54 10.85
N GLN A 67 5.75 -11.19 11.61
CA GLN A 67 5.24 -9.83 11.68
C GLN A 67 5.82 -9.12 12.90
N ALA A 68 6.24 -7.87 12.72
CA ALA A 68 6.70 -7.03 13.82
C ALA A 68 5.59 -6.82 14.86
N ARG A 69 5.97 -6.68 16.14
CA ARG A 69 5.03 -6.36 17.22
C ARG A 69 4.55 -4.92 17.16
N GLY A 70 3.37 -4.65 17.74
CA GLY A 70 2.82 -3.30 17.82
C GLY A 70 1.93 -2.90 16.64
N PHE A 71 1.34 -3.88 15.97
CA PHE A 71 0.37 -3.66 14.90
C PHE A 71 -0.90 -2.99 15.40
N LEU A 72 -1.31 -1.90 14.74
CA LEU A 72 -2.58 -1.20 14.95
C LEU A 72 -3.49 -1.41 13.74
N PRO A 73 -4.79 -1.71 13.92
CA PRO A 73 -5.67 -2.13 12.81
C PRO A 73 -5.79 -1.12 11.65
N LEU A 74 -5.71 0.18 11.91
CA LEU A 74 -5.90 1.23 10.90
C LEU A 74 -4.58 1.79 10.35
N VAL A 75 -3.59 1.93 11.22
CA VAL A 75 -2.35 2.66 10.95
C VAL A 75 -1.17 1.70 10.76
N GLY A 76 -1.37 0.42 11.08
CA GLY A 76 -0.29 -0.57 11.03
C GLY A 76 0.82 -0.26 12.02
N HIS A 77 2.06 -0.27 11.56
CA HIS A 77 3.25 0.10 12.33
C HIS A 77 3.72 1.54 12.05
N ALA A 78 2.96 2.32 11.26
CA ALA A 78 3.41 3.63 10.81
C ALA A 78 3.75 4.57 11.98
N LEU A 79 2.93 4.61 13.05
CA LEU A 79 3.20 5.46 14.21
C LEU A 79 4.53 5.11 14.91
N ILE A 80 4.88 3.84 14.95
CA ILE A 80 6.12 3.37 15.56
C ILE A 80 7.30 3.76 14.67
N LEU A 81 7.17 3.59 13.36
CA LEU A 81 8.23 3.88 12.39
C LEU A 81 8.55 5.37 12.28
N PHE A 82 7.60 6.26 12.62
CA PHE A 82 7.80 7.71 12.66
C PHE A 82 8.36 8.24 14.00
N GLN A 83 8.57 7.37 14.99
CA GLN A 83 9.20 7.77 16.25
C GLN A 83 10.66 8.21 16.04
N ARG A 84 11.08 9.20 16.81
CA ARG A 84 12.47 9.66 16.81
C ARG A 84 13.25 9.01 17.97
N PRO A 85 14.55 8.75 17.82
CA PRO A 85 15.39 8.97 16.65
C PRO A 85 15.10 7.99 15.52
N GLY A 86 15.28 8.48 14.27
CA GLY A 86 15.04 7.66 13.07
C GLY A 86 15.95 6.43 13.05
N GLY A 87 15.36 5.26 12.74
CA GLY A 87 16.09 3.98 12.67
C GLY A 87 16.01 3.14 13.95
N GLU A 88 15.88 3.72 15.13
CA GLU A 88 15.74 2.96 16.38
C GLU A 88 14.51 2.02 16.39
N PRO A 89 13.33 2.45 15.92
CA PRO A 89 12.18 1.55 15.82
C PRO A 89 12.44 0.33 14.94
N HIS A 90 13.16 0.51 13.82
CA HIS A 90 13.53 -0.61 12.95
C HIS A 90 14.46 -1.58 13.66
N LEU A 91 15.47 -1.06 14.35
CA LEU A 91 16.42 -1.87 15.12
C LEU A 91 15.72 -2.65 16.25
N ARG A 92 14.77 -2.02 16.92
CA ARG A 92 13.96 -2.67 17.97
C ARG A 92 13.14 -3.81 17.37
N MET A 93 12.43 -3.57 16.27
CA MET A 93 11.65 -4.60 15.57
C MET A 93 12.54 -5.78 15.14
N MET A 94 13.75 -5.51 14.65
CA MET A 94 14.71 -6.55 14.28
C MET A 94 15.16 -7.40 15.48
N LYS A 95 15.34 -6.80 16.65
CA LYS A 95 15.77 -7.50 17.86
C LYS A 95 14.63 -8.27 18.54
N GLU A 96 13.42 -7.73 18.54
CA GLU A 96 12.27 -8.29 19.25
C GLU A 96 11.53 -9.36 18.45
N THR A 97 11.68 -9.37 17.12
CA THR A 97 10.99 -10.32 16.25
C THR A 97 11.96 -11.44 15.86
N ASN A 98 11.60 -12.67 16.24
CA ASN A 98 12.33 -13.83 15.74
C ASN A 98 12.07 -13.96 14.22
N ASN A 99 13.12 -13.89 13.42
CA ASN A 99 13.01 -13.83 11.96
C ASN A 99 14.16 -14.57 11.27
N ASP A 100 13.88 -15.07 10.08
CA ASP A 100 14.82 -15.76 9.21
C ASP A 100 15.46 -14.83 8.15
N GLY A 101 15.56 -13.54 8.48
CA GLY A 101 16.18 -12.55 7.59
C GLY A 101 15.23 -11.55 6.96
N ILE A 102 13.92 -11.72 7.13
CA ILE A 102 12.89 -10.80 6.60
C ILE A 102 11.77 -10.65 7.63
N ILE A 103 11.36 -9.41 7.89
CA ILE A 103 10.25 -9.09 8.79
C ILE A 103 9.18 -8.33 7.99
N LEU A 104 7.93 -8.77 8.13
CA LEU A 104 6.79 -8.05 7.57
C LEU A 104 6.37 -6.92 8.52
N THR A 105 6.33 -5.71 7.97
CA THR A 105 5.71 -4.55 8.62
C THR A 105 4.59 -4.04 7.75
N ARG A 106 3.55 -3.50 8.35
CA ARG A 106 2.44 -2.89 7.63
C ARG A 106 2.41 -1.40 7.88
N GLY A 107 2.42 -0.65 6.81
CA GLY A 107 2.32 0.80 6.84
C GLY A 107 0.87 1.27 6.94
N PHE A 108 0.66 2.55 6.64
CA PHE A 108 -0.67 3.16 6.60
C PHE A 108 -1.56 2.46 5.56
N CYS A 109 -2.83 2.26 5.89
CA CYS A 109 -3.80 1.51 5.08
C CYS A 109 -3.33 0.10 4.69
N HIS A 110 -2.58 -0.57 5.57
CA HIS A 110 -2.06 -1.93 5.37
C HIS A 110 -1.17 -2.11 4.14
N SER A 111 -0.43 -1.06 3.76
CA SER A 111 0.64 -1.23 2.77
C SER A 111 1.71 -2.16 3.34
N ASP A 112 1.88 -3.33 2.73
CA ASP A 112 2.88 -4.29 3.14
C ASP A 112 4.29 -3.74 2.85
N ARG A 113 5.17 -3.83 3.86
CA ARG A 113 6.57 -3.42 3.79
C ARG A 113 7.43 -4.51 4.38
N LEU A 114 8.53 -4.81 3.73
CA LEU A 114 9.50 -5.79 4.20
C LEU A 114 10.73 -5.07 4.77
N ILE A 115 11.14 -5.48 5.95
CA ILE A 115 12.44 -5.09 6.52
C ILE A 115 13.38 -6.27 6.32
N VAL A 116 14.42 -6.05 5.54
CA VAL A 116 15.47 -7.04 5.31
C VAL A 116 16.45 -6.98 6.48
N THR A 117 16.67 -8.09 7.16
CA THR A 117 17.47 -8.18 8.39
C THR A 117 18.74 -9.01 8.23
N SER A 118 18.82 -9.87 7.18
CA SER A 118 20.00 -10.69 6.94
C SER A 118 20.87 -10.17 5.81
N PRO A 119 22.21 -10.35 5.89
CA PRO A 119 23.12 -9.97 4.82
C PRO A 119 22.85 -10.72 3.50
N THR A 120 22.44 -11.98 3.58
CA THR A 120 22.11 -12.80 2.41
C THR A 120 20.90 -12.27 1.67
N ALA A 121 19.80 -11.99 2.38
CA ALA A 121 18.61 -11.40 1.78
C ALA A 121 18.89 -9.97 1.26
N LEU A 122 19.77 -9.23 1.90
CA LEU A 122 20.20 -7.92 1.43
C LEU A 122 20.99 -8.02 0.12
N ALA A 123 21.89 -9.01 0.01
CA ALA A 123 22.63 -9.27 -1.22
C ALA A 123 21.68 -9.68 -2.37
N ASP A 124 20.67 -10.49 -2.10
CA ASP A 124 19.68 -10.88 -3.10
C ASP A 124 18.92 -9.66 -3.65
N VAL A 125 18.52 -8.73 -2.79
CA VAL A 125 17.80 -7.52 -3.20
C VAL A 125 18.71 -6.54 -3.94
N LEU A 126 19.92 -6.28 -3.44
CA LEU A 126 20.78 -5.20 -3.96
C LEU A 126 21.69 -5.65 -5.13
N VAL A 127 22.00 -6.94 -5.23
CA VAL A 127 22.91 -7.46 -6.24
C VAL A 127 22.19 -8.32 -7.27
N HIS A 128 21.52 -9.38 -6.82
CA HIS A 128 20.91 -10.34 -7.74
C HIS A 128 19.62 -9.86 -8.39
N LYS A 129 18.83 -9.04 -7.67
CA LYS A 129 17.54 -8.52 -8.13
C LYS A 129 17.49 -7.00 -8.16
N SER A 130 18.62 -6.34 -8.36
CA SER A 130 18.72 -4.88 -8.36
C SER A 130 17.87 -4.23 -9.45
N TYR A 131 17.73 -4.88 -10.60
CA TYR A 131 16.93 -4.39 -11.74
C TYR A 131 15.41 -4.61 -11.57
N ASP A 132 15.02 -5.57 -10.72
CA ASP A 132 13.60 -5.84 -10.43
C ASP A 132 13.02 -4.87 -9.38
N MET A 133 13.89 -4.08 -8.72
CA MET A 133 13.50 -3.19 -7.62
C MET A 133 13.40 -1.74 -8.09
N GLU A 134 12.18 -1.20 -8.04
CA GLU A 134 11.91 0.20 -8.35
C GLU A 134 11.83 1.06 -7.10
N LYS A 135 12.34 2.29 -7.18
CA LYS A 135 12.20 3.27 -6.10
C LYS A 135 10.76 3.78 -6.02
N PRO A 136 10.20 3.94 -4.82
CA PRO A 136 8.86 4.49 -4.67
C PRO A 136 8.73 5.86 -5.37
N PRO A 137 7.60 6.15 -6.06
CA PRO A 137 7.43 7.38 -6.81
C PRO A 137 7.65 8.67 -6.00
N TRP A 138 7.25 8.65 -4.72
CA TRP A 138 7.44 9.78 -3.82
C TRP A 138 8.92 10.03 -3.50
N SER A 139 9.73 8.98 -3.37
CA SER A 139 11.16 9.11 -3.11
C SER A 139 11.91 9.57 -4.35
N ARG A 140 11.51 9.10 -5.55
CA ARG A 140 12.02 9.61 -6.82
C ARG A 140 11.73 11.11 -6.97
N ALA A 141 10.49 11.53 -6.74
CA ALA A 141 10.10 12.93 -6.82
C ALA A 141 10.86 13.82 -5.82
N PHE A 142 11.13 13.31 -4.62
CA PHE A 142 11.91 14.02 -3.62
C PHE A 142 13.39 14.15 -4.03
N LEU A 143 14.03 13.04 -4.41
CA LEU A 143 15.43 13.01 -4.78
C LEU A 143 15.71 13.83 -6.05
N ARG A 144 14.79 13.82 -7.01
CA ARG A 144 14.89 14.59 -8.27
C ARG A 144 15.05 16.08 -8.03
N LYS A 145 14.44 16.61 -6.96
CA LYS A 145 14.57 18.04 -6.59
C LYS A 145 15.99 18.42 -6.16
N PHE A 146 16.77 17.49 -5.65
CA PHE A 146 18.12 17.75 -5.13
C PHE A 146 19.22 17.28 -6.08
N LEU A 147 19.01 16.15 -6.75
CA LEU A 147 20.04 15.47 -7.55
C LEU A 147 19.83 15.63 -9.07
N GLY A 148 18.68 16.18 -9.47
CA GLY A 148 18.33 16.24 -10.90
C GLY A 148 18.12 14.85 -11.52
N ASP A 149 18.11 14.80 -12.86
CA ASP A 149 17.93 13.55 -13.63
C ASP A 149 19.28 12.88 -13.92
N GLY A 150 20.00 12.50 -12.86
CA GLY A 150 21.27 11.77 -12.99
C GLY A 150 21.12 10.25 -12.92
N LEU A 151 22.22 9.51 -13.08
CA LEU A 151 22.29 8.05 -13.04
C LEU A 151 21.63 7.43 -11.81
N LEU A 152 21.63 8.13 -10.67
CA LEU A 152 20.98 7.68 -9.44
C LEU A 152 19.45 7.61 -9.54
N MET A 153 18.86 8.31 -10.50
CA MET A 153 17.42 8.42 -10.70
C MET A 153 16.89 7.51 -11.80
N THR A 154 17.77 6.99 -12.64
CA THR A 154 17.40 6.05 -13.72
C THR A 154 17.23 4.65 -13.17
N GLU A 155 16.33 3.89 -13.73
CA GLU A 155 15.97 2.52 -13.33
C GLU A 155 15.73 1.66 -14.58
N GLY A 156 15.89 0.34 -14.43
CA GLY A 156 15.67 -0.61 -15.52
C GLY A 156 16.57 -0.38 -16.72
N ASP A 157 15.98 -0.41 -17.91
CA ASP A 157 16.70 -0.30 -19.20
C ASP A 157 17.41 1.05 -19.38
N GLU A 158 16.87 2.12 -18.78
CA GLU A 158 17.49 3.46 -18.82
C GLU A 158 18.81 3.47 -18.03
N TYR A 159 18.85 2.79 -16.88
CA TYR A 159 20.06 2.65 -16.07
C TYR A 159 21.14 1.88 -16.82
N GLU A 160 20.78 0.79 -17.48
CA GLU A 160 21.71 -0.03 -18.27
C GLU A 160 22.32 0.78 -19.41
N THR A 161 21.52 1.53 -20.14
CA THR A 161 21.95 2.38 -21.24
C THR A 161 22.89 3.50 -20.77
N GLN A 162 22.58 4.17 -19.67
CA GLN A 162 23.40 5.27 -19.16
C GLN A 162 24.70 4.77 -18.50
N SER A 163 24.66 3.62 -17.83
CA SER A 163 25.86 3.04 -17.20
C SER A 163 26.90 2.62 -18.22
N THR A 164 26.49 2.15 -19.40
CA THR A 164 27.40 1.78 -20.49
C THR A 164 28.04 2.98 -21.21
N HIS A 165 27.41 4.16 -21.15
CA HIS A 165 27.95 5.39 -21.72
C HIS A 165 28.90 6.15 -20.78
N CYS A 166 28.98 5.77 -19.50
CA CYS A 166 29.86 6.41 -18.51
C CYS A 166 31.18 5.67 -18.28
N VAL A 167 31.44 4.58 -19.02
CA VAL A 167 32.68 3.83 -19.04
C VAL A 167 33.46 4.13 -20.33
#